data_a8f3e6eabf3c04c4d7fd523ec0472ad9
#
_entry.id   a8f3e6eabf3c04c4d7fd523ec0472ad9
#
_cell.length_a   1.000
_cell.length_b   1.000
_cell.length_c   1.000
_cell.angle_alpha   90.00
_cell.angle_beta   90.00
_cell.angle_gamma   90.00
#
_symmetry.space_group_name_H-M   'P 1'
#
loop_
_entity.id
_entity.type
_entity.pdbx_description
1 polymer ?
#
loop_
_entity_poly.entity_id
_entity_poly.type
_entity_poly.pdbx_seq_one_letter_code
_entity_poly.pdbx_strand_id
1 'polypeptide(L)'
;MHEQLRQAVAAKLERNWSPEQIAGWLKRTHPEDCQVSHETIYRSLYVQARGVLKKELLLHLRSRRSIRRSRHATQKGRHILNAVSIRERPASIEDRAVPGHWEGDLLCGSKNSNIVTLVERHSRYVMLAKVPNRETQTVVNALIKQARKLPGELYKSLTWDRGKELADHQRFTMETKIAVYFCDPQSPWQRGSNENTNRLLRQYFPKGTDLSVHSQARLNYIARELNERPRMTLGYQSPAERFQACVASTG
;
A
#
# COMPACT_ATOMS: atom_id res chain seq x y z
N MET A 1 1.81 16.91 -28.93
CA MET A 1 0.85 16.34 -27.96
C MET A 1 -0.33 17.30 -27.88
N HIS A 2 -1.55 16.83 -28.17
CA HIS A 2 -2.75 17.66 -28.10
C HIS A 2 -2.92 18.27 -26.70
N GLU A 3 -3.46 19.49 -26.61
CA GLU A 3 -3.59 20.24 -25.37
C GLU A 3 -4.38 19.46 -24.30
N GLN A 4 -5.46 18.81 -24.69
CA GLN A 4 -6.27 17.94 -23.80
C GLN A 4 -5.46 16.80 -23.20
N LEU A 5 -4.58 16.16 -23.99
CA LEU A 5 -3.71 15.09 -23.50
C LEU A 5 -2.68 15.61 -22.50
N ARG A 6 -2.13 16.82 -22.72
CA ARG A 6 -1.21 17.47 -21.77
C ARG A 6 -1.89 17.75 -20.44
N GLN A 7 -3.10 18.30 -20.46
CA GLN A 7 -3.90 18.58 -19.26
C GLN A 7 -4.23 17.30 -18.51
N ALA A 8 -4.65 16.22 -19.21
CA ALA A 8 -4.92 14.93 -18.60
C ALA A 8 -3.66 14.35 -17.93
N VAL A 9 -2.51 14.41 -18.60
CA VAL A 9 -1.23 13.94 -18.03
C VAL A 9 -0.82 14.76 -16.82
N ALA A 10 -0.93 16.09 -16.88
CA ALA A 10 -0.59 16.99 -15.76
C ALA A 10 -1.47 16.70 -14.54
N ALA A 11 -2.78 16.61 -14.70
CA ALA A 11 -3.72 16.30 -13.61
C ALA A 11 -3.42 14.96 -12.93
N LYS A 12 -2.96 13.93 -13.68
CA LYS A 12 -2.59 12.64 -13.10
C LYS A 12 -1.23 12.70 -12.40
N LEU A 13 -0.27 13.48 -12.92
CA LEU A 13 1.02 13.71 -12.25
C LEU A 13 0.82 14.42 -10.90
N GLU A 14 -0.03 15.44 -10.82
CA GLU A 14 -0.38 16.13 -9.57
C GLU A 14 -0.97 15.19 -8.53
N ARG A 15 -1.69 14.15 -8.96
CA ARG A 15 -2.18 13.05 -8.10
C ARG A 15 -1.10 12.00 -7.82
N ASN A 16 0.17 12.31 -8.03
CA ASN A 16 1.32 11.43 -7.81
C ASN A 16 1.31 10.12 -8.63
N TRP A 17 0.64 10.07 -9.78
CA TRP A 17 0.77 8.94 -10.70
C TRP A 17 2.13 8.97 -11.39
N SER A 18 2.75 7.81 -11.60
CA SER A 18 3.97 7.77 -12.40
C SER A 18 3.64 7.88 -13.90
N PRO A 19 4.59 8.35 -14.72
CA PRO A 19 4.43 8.35 -16.18
C PRO A 19 4.03 7.00 -16.76
N GLU A 20 4.55 5.89 -16.21
CA GLU A 20 4.18 4.53 -16.59
C GLU A 20 2.72 4.20 -16.27
N GLN A 21 2.24 4.59 -15.09
CA GLN A 21 0.84 4.41 -14.70
C GLN A 21 -0.09 5.20 -15.61
N ILE A 22 0.29 6.42 -15.97
CA ILE A 22 -0.48 7.29 -16.88
C ILE A 22 -0.52 6.69 -18.28
N ALA A 23 0.62 6.28 -18.84
CA ALA A 23 0.69 5.69 -20.16
C ALA A 23 -0.14 4.39 -20.26
N GLY A 24 -0.02 3.51 -19.27
CA GLY A 24 -0.78 2.27 -19.22
C GLY A 24 -2.28 2.48 -19.04
N TRP A 25 -2.67 3.45 -18.22
CA TRP A 25 -4.07 3.84 -18.05
C TRP A 25 -4.66 4.41 -19.34
N LEU A 26 -3.97 5.33 -20.01
CA LEU A 26 -4.39 5.89 -21.29
C LEU A 26 -4.59 4.78 -22.34
N LYS A 27 -3.62 3.87 -22.45
CA LYS A 27 -3.73 2.75 -23.38
C LYS A 27 -4.94 1.86 -23.11
N ARG A 28 -5.33 1.68 -21.84
CA ARG A 28 -6.48 0.86 -21.44
C ARG A 28 -7.83 1.57 -21.67
N THR A 29 -7.88 2.87 -21.35
CA THR A 29 -9.16 3.62 -21.34
C THR A 29 -9.44 4.40 -22.61
N HIS A 30 -8.42 4.72 -23.41
CA HIS A 30 -8.49 5.51 -24.66
C HIS A 30 -7.60 4.88 -25.73
N PRO A 31 -7.89 3.64 -26.17
CA PRO A 31 -6.99 2.90 -27.06
C PRO A 31 -6.81 3.54 -28.45
N GLU A 32 -7.78 4.31 -28.94
CA GLU A 32 -7.77 4.88 -30.29
C GLU A 32 -7.21 6.30 -30.33
N ASP A 33 -7.43 7.13 -29.31
CA ASP A 33 -7.21 8.57 -29.41
C ASP A 33 -5.97 9.12 -28.68
N CYS A 34 -5.45 8.42 -27.67
CA CYS A 34 -4.50 9.00 -26.73
C CYS A 34 -3.35 8.06 -26.35
N GLN A 35 -2.56 7.60 -27.33
CA GLN A 35 -1.37 6.83 -27.04
C GLN A 35 -0.16 7.72 -26.78
N VAL A 36 0.36 7.71 -25.57
CA VAL A 36 1.63 8.34 -25.22
C VAL A 36 2.48 7.37 -24.42
N SER A 37 3.75 7.23 -24.82
CA SER A 37 4.69 6.39 -24.06
C SER A 37 5.11 7.09 -22.76
N HIS A 38 5.44 6.29 -21.74
CA HIS A 38 5.99 6.84 -20.51
C HIS A 38 7.30 7.61 -20.74
N GLU A 39 8.09 7.21 -21.72
CA GLU A 39 9.31 7.91 -22.11
C GLU A 39 9.01 9.29 -22.68
N THR A 40 7.96 9.43 -23.51
CA THR A 40 7.51 10.73 -24.03
C THR A 40 7.08 11.66 -22.88
N ILE A 41 6.37 11.12 -21.88
CA ILE A 41 5.99 11.90 -20.69
C ILE A 41 7.25 12.32 -19.92
N TYR A 42 8.20 11.41 -19.68
CA TYR A 42 9.47 11.76 -19.04
C TYR A 42 10.23 12.81 -19.84
N ARG A 43 10.35 12.64 -21.15
CA ARG A 43 11.04 13.59 -22.02
C ARG A 43 10.42 14.98 -21.94
N SER A 44 9.10 15.09 -21.97
CA SER A 44 8.41 16.37 -21.84
C SER A 44 8.67 17.03 -20.48
N LEU A 45 8.74 16.24 -19.39
CA LEU A 45 9.08 16.73 -18.05
C LEU A 45 10.54 17.20 -17.94
N TYR A 46 11.48 16.51 -18.58
CA TYR A 46 12.90 16.81 -18.44
C TYR A 46 13.45 17.79 -19.49
N VAL A 47 12.92 17.77 -20.72
CA VAL A 47 13.46 18.54 -21.86
C VAL A 47 12.70 19.87 -22.07
N GLN A 48 11.38 19.89 -21.96
CA GLN A 48 10.57 21.06 -22.32
C GLN A 48 10.34 22.05 -21.18
N ALA A 49 10.70 21.72 -19.97
CA ALA A 49 10.41 22.58 -18.84
C ALA A 49 11.60 23.47 -18.45
N ARG A 50 11.80 24.56 -19.15
CA ARG A 50 12.50 25.72 -18.62
C ARG A 50 11.47 26.57 -17.86
N GLY A 51 11.32 26.36 -16.53
CA GLY A 51 10.39 27.16 -15.73
C GLY A 51 9.96 26.54 -14.41
N VAL A 52 9.18 27.27 -13.61
CA VAL A 52 8.70 26.94 -12.26
C VAL A 52 7.87 25.65 -12.25
N LEU A 53 7.03 25.44 -13.26
CA LEU A 53 6.14 24.26 -13.38
C LEU A 53 6.92 22.92 -13.41
N LYS A 54 8.15 22.91 -13.93
CA LYS A 54 9.01 21.72 -13.96
C LYS A 54 9.44 21.27 -12.57
N LYS A 55 9.87 22.22 -11.74
CA LYS A 55 10.32 21.90 -10.39
C LYS A 55 9.20 21.31 -9.55
N GLU A 56 8.00 21.84 -9.69
CA GLU A 56 6.80 21.35 -8.99
C GLU A 56 6.42 19.93 -9.44
N LEU A 57 6.34 19.65 -10.74
CA LEU A 57 6.00 18.33 -11.26
C LEU A 57 7.05 17.26 -10.95
N LEU A 58 8.34 17.62 -10.90
CA LEU A 58 9.41 16.70 -10.48
C LEU A 58 9.29 16.29 -8.99
N LEU A 59 8.65 17.12 -8.15
CA LEU A 59 8.38 16.77 -6.75
C LEU A 59 7.42 15.57 -6.61
N HIS A 60 6.57 15.34 -7.60
CA HIS A 60 5.60 14.26 -7.62
C HIS A 60 6.17 12.91 -8.12
N LEU A 61 7.38 12.89 -8.64
CA LEU A 61 8.02 11.64 -9.03
C LEU A 61 8.45 10.81 -7.82
N ARG A 62 8.22 9.48 -7.91
CA ARG A 62 8.49 8.50 -6.85
C ARG A 62 9.96 8.45 -6.39
N SER A 63 10.91 8.72 -7.27
CA SER A 63 12.34 8.53 -7.02
C SER A 63 13.06 9.87 -6.83
N ARG A 64 13.14 10.31 -5.59
CA ARG A 64 14.21 11.23 -5.16
C ARG A 64 15.38 10.36 -4.71
N ARG A 65 16.38 10.15 -5.55
CA ARG A 65 17.54 9.32 -5.22
C ARG A 65 18.30 9.90 -4.02
N SER A 66 18.30 9.19 -2.90
CA SER A 66 19.31 9.28 -1.85
C SER A 66 20.12 7.99 -1.79
N ILE A 67 21.37 8.12 -1.42
CA ILE A 67 22.40 7.08 -1.39
C ILE A 67 21.96 5.85 -0.59
N ARG A 68 22.24 4.66 -1.12
CA ARG A 68 21.91 3.34 -0.55
C ARG A 68 22.80 3.07 0.68
N ARG A 69 22.21 2.90 1.86
CA ARG A 69 22.92 2.44 3.07
C ARG A 69 22.93 0.91 3.16
N SER A 70 24.04 0.37 3.69
CA SER A 70 24.29 -1.06 3.93
C SER A 70 23.30 -1.69 4.91
N ARG A 71 22.99 -3.00 4.69
CA ARG A 71 21.96 -3.77 5.42
C ARG A 71 22.59 -4.69 6.48
N HIS A 72 23.25 -4.18 7.48
CA HIS A 72 23.71 -5.02 8.60
C HIS A 72 23.24 -4.45 9.93
N ALA A 73 22.09 -4.93 10.41
CA ALA A 73 21.69 -4.86 11.81
C ALA A 73 20.92 -6.13 12.15
N THR A 74 21.55 -7.01 12.88
CA THR A 74 20.97 -8.26 13.44
C THR A 74 20.01 -7.89 14.57
N GLN A 75 18.73 -8.03 14.36
CA GLN A 75 17.75 -8.01 15.46
C GLN A 75 17.57 -9.45 15.98
N LYS A 76 17.84 -9.65 17.29
CA LYS A 76 17.53 -10.91 17.98
C LYS A 76 16.03 -11.21 17.88
N GLY A 77 15.70 -12.42 17.39
CA GLY A 77 14.33 -12.90 17.26
C GLY A 77 13.59 -12.83 18.60
N ARG A 78 12.42 -12.22 18.59
CA ARG A 78 11.52 -12.13 19.75
C ARG A 78 10.40 -13.13 19.56
N HIS A 79 10.20 -14.02 20.54
CA HIS A 79 9.12 -15.01 20.52
C HIS A 79 7.77 -14.34 20.81
N ILE A 80 6.78 -14.57 19.93
CA ILE A 80 5.36 -14.33 20.19
C ILE A 80 4.74 -15.67 20.57
N LEU A 81 4.06 -15.74 21.70
CA LEU A 81 3.42 -16.95 22.19
C LEU A 81 2.33 -17.42 21.22
N ASN A 82 2.30 -18.71 20.90
CA ASN A 82 1.31 -19.33 20.00
C ASN A 82 1.23 -18.72 18.60
N ALA A 83 2.33 -18.12 18.12
CA ALA A 83 2.39 -17.58 16.77
C ALA A 83 2.35 -18.71 15.73
N VAL A 84 1.35 -18.68 14.85
CA VAL A 84 1.27 -19.60 13.70
C VAL A 84 2.23 -19.11 12.62
N SER A 85 3.13 -19.99 12.20
CA SER A 85 4.12 -19.66 11.18
C SER A 85 3.46 -19.47 9.81
N ILE A 86 4.02 -18.57 8.99
CA ILE A 86 3.62 -18.41 7.59
C ILE A 86 3.76 -19.74 6.81
N ARG A 87 4.61 -20.67 7.26
CA ARG A 87 4.81 -21.97 6.64
C ARG A 87 3.62 -22.92 6.85
N GLU A 88 2.80 -22.68 7.87
CA GLU A 88 1.57 -23.41 8.15
C GLU A 88 0.36 -22.86 7.38
N ARG A 89 0.59 -21.76 6.62
CA ARG A 89 -0.42 -21.12 5.81
C ARG A 89 -0.83 -22.03 4.65
N PRO A 90 -2.13 -22.27 4.41
CA PRO A 90 -2.61 -23.05 3.27
C PRO A 90 -2.04 -22.56 1.94
N ALA A 91 -1.70 -23.48 1.04
CA ALA A 91 -1.14 -23.13 -0.29
C ALA A 91 -2.09 -22.23 -1.10
N SER A 92 -3.41 -22.33 -0.92
CA SER A 92 -4.40 -21.45 -1.54
C SER A 92 -4.21 -19.97 -1.19
N ILE A 93 -3.55 -19.67 -0.05
CA ILE A 93 -3.22 -18.30 0.34
C ILE A 93 -1.95 -17.81 -0.36
N GLU A 94 -1.07 -18.70 -0.80
CA GLU A 94 0.15 -18.31 -1.52
C GLU A 94 -0.18 -17.80 -2.91
N ASP A 95 -1.15 -18.43 -3.57
CA ASP A 95 -1.71 -17.92 -4.81
C ASP A 95 -2.48 -16.62 -4.55
N ARG A 96 -1.98 -15.54 -5.14
CA ARG A 96 -2.63 -14.22 -5.07
C ARG A 96 -3.91 -14.13 -5.89
N ALA A 97 -4.40 -15.21 -6.47
CA ALA A 97 -5.65 -15.28 -7.22
C ALA A 97 -6.87 -15.21 -6.28
N VAL A 98 -6.75 -15.70 -5.05
CA VAL A 98 -7.85 -15.74 -4.09
C VAL A 98 -7.92 -14.42 -3.29
N PRO A 99 -9.06 -13.67 -3.32
CA PRO A 99 -9.24 -12.48 -2.52
C PRO A 99 -9.48 -12.79 -1.03
N GLY A 100 -9.26 -11.78 -0.18
CA GLY A 100 -9.51 -11.84 1.25
C GLY A 100 -8.28 -12.13 2.10
N HIS A 101 -7.09 -12.18 1.51
CA HIS A 101 -5.83 -12.39 2.23
C HIS A 101 -5.03 -11.09 2.32
N TRP A 102 -4.79 -10.63 3.54
CA TRP A 102 -4.19 -9.33 3.81
C TRP A 102 -2.76 -9.44 4.34
N GLU A 103 -1.95 -8.47 3.99
CA GLU A 103 -0.64 -8.23 4.59
C GLU A 103 -0.72 -6.94 5.42
N GLY A 104 -0.24 -6.98 6.65
CA GLY A 104 -0.26 -5.83 7.54
C GLY A 104 1.12 -5.43 8.04
N ASP A 105 1.28 -4.15 8.41
CA ASP A 105 2.52 -3.58 8.94
C ASP A 105 2.27 -2.27 9.68
N LEU A 106 3.25 -1.77 10.42
CA LEU A 106 3.27 -0.43 10.97
C LEU A 106 4.18 0.49 10.15
N LEU A 107 3.62 1.55 9.60
CA LEU A 107 4.38 2.66 9.06
C LEU A 107 4.78 3.59 10.20
N CYS A 108 6.07 3.59 10.55
CA CYS A 108 6.58 4.33 11.70
C CYS A 108 7.08 5.72 11.28
N GLY A 109 6.73 6.73 12.07
CA GLY A 109 7.21 8.10 12.00
C GLY A 109 8.17 8.47 13.13
N SER A 110 8.40 9.76 13.31
CA SER A 110 9.05 10.32 14.51
C SER A 110 8.09 10.37 15.70
N LYS A 111 8.59 10.69 16.88
CA LYS A 111 7.80 10.82 18.12
C LYS A 111 6.91 9.61 18.43
N ASN A 112 7.39 8.40 18.12
CA ASN A 112 6.63 7.15 18.28
C ASN A 112 5.26 7.15 17.59
N SER A 113 5.07 7.95 16.54
CA SER A 113 3.84 8.03 15.77
C SER A 113 3.75 6.91 14.75
N ASN A 114 2.58 6.31 14.57
CA ASN A 114 2.43 5.13 13.76
C ASN A 114 1.10 5.13 12.99
N ILE A 115 1.11 4.44 11.84
CA ILE A 115 -0.08 4.16 11.03
C ILE A 115 -0.09 2.66 10.74
N VAL A 116 -1.19 1.97 11.03
CA VAL A 116 -1.41 0.60 10.57
C VAL A 116 -1.69 0.64 9.09
N THR A 117 -0.97 -0.18 8.34
CA THR A 117 -1.17 -0.37 6.90
C THR A 117 -1.65 -1.80 6.66
N LEU A 118 -2.75 -1.94 5.94
CA LEU A 118 -3.32 -3.21 5.52
C LEU A 118 -3.39 -3.23 4.00
N VAL A 119 -2.90 -4.27 3.37
CA VAL A 119 -2.90 -4.42 1.91
C VAL A 119 -3.49 -5.78 1.54
N GLU A 120 -4.58 -5.78 0.79
CA GLU A 120 -5.17 -6.99 0.25
C GLU A 120 -4.27 -7.53 -0.89
N ARG A 121 -3.97 -8.84 -0.85
CA ARG A 121 -2.92 -9.43 -1.70
C ARG A 121 -3.31 -9.57 -3.17
N HIS A 122 -4.58 -9.85 -3.46
CA HIS A 122 -5.09 -10.02 -4.82
C HIS A 122 -5.25 -8.67 -5.53
N SER A 123 -6.01 -7.77 -4.93
CA SER A 123 -6.38 -6.48 -5.52
C SER A 123 -5.35 -5.36 -5.28
N ARG A 124 -4.44 -5.53 -4.32
CA ARG A 124 -3.55 -4.48 -3.80
C ARG A 124 -4.28 -3.34 -3.10
N TYR A 125 -5.53 -3.56 -2.71
CA TYR A 125 -6.34 -2.58 -2.02
C TYR A 125 -5.74 -2.24 -0.66
N VAL A 126 -5.73 -0.96 -0.33
CA VAL A 126 -5.05 -0.42 0.87
C VAL A 126 -6.07 0.13 1.84
N MET A 127 -5.92 -0.22 3.10
CA MET A 127 -6.60 0.42 4.22
C MET A 127 -5.55 0.96 5.20
N LEU A 128 -5.82 2.13 5.76
CA LEU A 128 -4.95 2.80 6.72
C LEU A 128 -5.72 3.06 8.02
N ALA A 129 -5.08 2.83 9.16
CA ALA A 129 -5.65 3.17 10.45
C ALA A 129 -4.68 3.97 11.30
N LYS A 130 -5.18 5.05 11.91
CA LYS A 130 -4.43 5.83 12.88
C LYS A 130 -4.32 5.05 14.19
N VAL A 131 -3.10 4.98 14.73
CA VAL A 131 -2.84 4.44 16.07
C VAL A 131 -1.97 5.43 16.84
N PRO A 132 -2.30 5.73 18.10
CA PRO A 132 -1.56 6.70 18.91
C PRO A 132 -0.19 6.17 19.34
N ASN A 133 -0.03 4.85 19.48
CA ASN A 133 1.19 4.21 19.92
C ASN A 133 1.32 2.80 19.32
N ARG A 134 2.37 2.06 19.69
CA ARG A 134 2.63 0.67 19.24
C ARG A 134 2.18 -0.39 20.26
N GLU A 135 1.39 -0.01 21.24
CA GLU A 135 0.89 -0.97 22.20
C GLU A 135 -0.01 -1.99 21.52
N THR A 136 0.14 -3.24 21.91
CA THR A 136 -0.58 -4.37 21.33
C THR A 136 -2.10 -4.15 21.35
N GLN A 137 -2.66 -3.69 22.44
CA GLN A 137 -4.10 -3.43 22.56
C GLN A 137 -4.57 -2.37 21.55
N THR A 138 -3.80 -1.29 21.40
CA THR A 138 -4.12 -0.20 20.48
C THR A 138 -4.12 -0.67 19.03
N VAL A 139 -3.10 -1.44 18.64
CA VAL A 139 -2.97 -1.98 17.29
C VAL A 139 -4.07 -3.01 17.01
N VAL A 140 -4.30 -3.95 17.93
CA VAL A 140 -5.35 -4.97 17.80
C VAL A 140 -6.74 -4.33 17.70
N ASN A 141 -7.06 -3.35 18.54
CA ASN A 141 -8.33 -2.62 18.45
C ASN A 141 -8.53 -1.93 17.09
N ALA A 142 -7.46 -1.31 16.55
CA ALA A 142 -7.51 -0.69 15.23
C ALA A 142 -7.74 -1.72 14.11
N LEU A 143 -7.09 -2.88 14.19
CA LEU A 143 -7.26 -3.99 13.25
C LEU A 143 -8.69 -4.55 13.29
N ILE A 144 -9.25 -4.81 14.47
CA ILE A 144 -10.64 -5.27 14.65
C ILE A 144 -11.62 -4.26 14.05
N LYS A 145 -11.42 -2.96 14.31
CA LYS A 145 -12.24 -1.90 13.73
C LYS A 145 -12.19 -1.87 12.19
N GLN A 146 -11.02 -2.16 11.61
CA GLN A 146 -10.90 -2.24 10.14
C GLN A 146 -11.54 -3.52 9.61
N ALA A 147 -11.36 -4.66 10.26
CA ALA A 147 -11.95 -5.93 9.87
C ALA A 147 -13.48 -5.86 9.79
N ARG A 148 -14.13 -5.22 10.77
CA ARG A 148 -15.60 -5.07 10.83
C ARG A 148 -16.19 -4.20 9.71
N LYS A 149 -15.37 -3.54 8.90
CA LYS A 149 -15.83 -2.77 7.73
C LYS A 149 -16.00 -3.61 6.47
N LEU A 150 -15.55 -4.85 6.49
CA LEU A 150 -15.52 -5.72 5.34
C LEU A 150 -16.36 -6.97 5.58
N PRO A 151 -17.01 -7.51 4.54
CA PRO A 151 -17.57 -8.86 4.59
C PRO A 151 -16.49 -9.90 4.95
N GLY A 152 -16.87 -10.96 5.67
CA GLY A 152 -15.95 -12.01 6.12
C GLY A 152 -15.19 -12.68 4.98
N GLU A 153 -15.85 -12.83 3.84
CA GLU A 153 -15.29 -13.41 2.62
C GLU A 153 -14.11 -12.59 2.05
N LEU A 154 -14.07 -11.31 2.38
CA LEU A 154 -13.04 -10.39 1.94
C LEU A 154 -11.96 -10.12 3.00
N TYR A 155 -12.05 -10.78 4.17
CA TYR A 155 -10.99 -10.71 5.19
C TYR A 155 -10.81 -12.06 5.89
N LYS A 156 -10.18 -12.99 5.20
CA LYS A 156 -10.01 -14.39 5.64
C LYS A 156 -8.75 -14.61 6.47
N SER A 157 -7.66 -13.92 6.13
CA SER A 157 -6.40 -14.02 6.87
C SER A 157 -5.61 -12.73 6.88
N LEU A 158 -4.77 -12.58 7.90
CA LEU A 158 -3.80 -11.50 8.07
C LEU A 158 -2.40 -12.08 8.19
N THR A 159 -1.46 -11.61 7.36
CA THR A 159 -0.04 -11.91 7.50
C THR A 159 0.66 -10.69 8.12
N TRP A 160 1.40 -10.91 9.20
CA TRP A 160 2.13 -9.88 9.94
C TRP A 160 3.59 -10.27 10.13
N ASP A 161 4.45 -9.31 10.50
CA ASP A 161 5.79 -9.67 10.97
C ASP A 161 5.76 -10.13 12.43
N ARG A 162 6.93 -10.48 12.96
CA ARG A 162 7.04 -10.87 14.38
C ARG A 162 7.20 -9.65 15.31
N GLY A 163 6.54 -8.54 14.99
CA GLY A 163 6.50 -7.37 15.86
C GLY A 163 5.66 -7.60 17.12
N LYS A 164 6.11 -7.09 18.25
CA LYS A 164 5.37 -7.19 19.53
C LYS A 164 4.01 -6.50 19.52
N GLU A 165 3.81 -5.59 18.59
CA GLU A 165 2.56 -4.85 18.42
C GLU A 165 1.37 -5.74 18.05
N LEU A 166 1.61 -7.00 17.63
CA LEU A 166 0.55 -7.99 17.39
C LEU A 166 0.70 -9.21 18.32
N ALA A 167 1.30 -9.06 19.51
CA ALA A 167 1.46 -10.14 20.47
C ALA A 167 0.10 -10.72 20.94
N ASP A 168 -0.95 -9.89 21.01
CA ASP A 168 -2.33 -10.30 21.35
C ASP A 168 -3.15 -10.68 20.09
N HIS A 169 -2.52 -11.37 19.14
CA HIS A 169 -3.17 -11.83 17.90
C HIS A 169 -4.32 -12.82 18.17
N GLN A 170 -4.25 -13.56 19.27
CA GLN A 170 -5.32 -14.50 19.66
C GLN A 170 -6.64 -13.78 19.92
N ARG A 171 -6.61 -12.61 20.59
CA ARG A 171 -7.79 -11.77 20.78
C ARG A 171 -8.33 -11.29 19.44
N PHE A 172 -7.47 -10.83 18.53
CA PHE A 172 -7.89 -10.45 17.18
C PHE A 172 -8.61 -11.60 16.47
N THR A 173 -8.04 -12.82 16.50
CA THR A 173 -8.64 -14.01 15.88
C THR A 173 -9.96 -14.38 16.55
N MET A 174 -10.05 -14.33 17.88
CA MET A 174 -11.30 -14.62 18.62
C MET A 174 -12.43 -13.67 18.24
N GLU A 175 -12.14 -12.36 18.14
CA GLU A 175 -13.15 -11.33 17.87
C GLU A 175 -13.55 -11.24 16.38
N THR A 176 -12.67 -11.63 15.47
CA THR A 176 -12.89 -11.44 14.03
C THR A 176 -13.04 -12.74 13.24
N LYS A 177 -12.66 -13.88 13.80
CA LYS A 177 -12.53 -15.19 13.13
C LYS A 177 -11.50 -15.20 12.00
N ILE A 178 -10.60 -14.22 11.94
CA ILE A 178 -9.57 -14.09 10.93
C ILE A 178 -8.29 -14.77 11.42
N ALA A 179 -7.74 -15.67 10.60
CA ALA A 179 -6.48 -16.35 10.91
C ALA A 179 -5.29 -15.38 10.77
N VAL A 180 -4.36 -15.44 11.73
CA VAL A 180 -3.13 -14.62 11.71
C VAL A 180 -1.92 -15.51 11.48
N TYR A 181 -1.09 -15.15 10.49
CA TYR A 181 0.16 -15.84 10.17
C TYR A 181 1.34 -14.89 10.33
N PHE A 182 2.42 -15.38 10.93
CA PHE A 182 3.63 -14.60 11.16
C PHE A 182 4.75 -14.97 10.20
N CYS A 183 5.36 -13.97 9.60
CA CYS A 183 6.51 -14.15 8.72
C CYS A 183 7.70 -14.78 9.43
N ASP A 184 8.55 -15.46 8.68
CA ASP A 184 9.85 -15.87 9.17
C ASP A 184 10.71 -14.66 9.55
N PRO A 185 11.60 -14.77 10.53
CA PRO A 185 12.54 -13.71 10.85
C PRO A 185 13.33 -13.28 9.62
N GLN A 186 13.55 -11.96 9.46
CA GLN A 186 14.34 -11.38 8.37
C GLN A 186 13.86 -11.71 6.95
N SER A 187 12.57 -12.04 6.78
CA SER A 187 11.97 -12.42 5.50
C SER A 187 10.96 -11.38 4.98
N PRO A 188 11.37 -10.13 4.69
CA PRO A 188 10.45 -9.07 4.26
C PRO A 188 9.75 -9.37 2.94
N TRP A 189 10.33 -10.21 2.07
CA TRP A 189 9.72 -10.63 0.81
C TRP A 189 8.40 -11.38 0.98
N GLN A 190 8.17 -12.00 2.14
CA GLN A 190 6.92 -12.69 2.47
C GLN A 190 5.73 -11.74 2.60
N ARG A 191 5.99 -10.42 2.73
CA ARG A 191 5.00 -9.33 2.73
C ARG A 191 5.27 -8.30 1.62
N GLY A 192 5.64 -8.77 0.43
CA GLY A 192 6.05 -7.91 -0.69
C GLY A 192 4.98 -6.91 -1.15
N SER A 193 3.67 -7.22 -0.97
CA SER A 193 2.58 -6.30 -1.31
C SER A 193 2.57 -5.10 -0.37
N ASN A 194 2.71 -5.36 0.93
CA ASN A 194 2.73 -4.32 1.94
C ASN A 194 4.03 -3.48 1.85
N GLU A 195 5.19 -4.13 1.69
CA GLU A 195 6.46 -3.40 1.54
C GLU A 195 6.43 -2.43 0.34
N ASN A 196 5.91 -2.88 -0.80
CA ASN A 196 5.76 -2.00 -1.97
C ASN A 196 4.80 -0.85 -1.70
N THR A 197 3.69 -1.11 -1.04
CA THR A 197 2.69 -0.09 -0.67
C THR A 197 3.28 0.91 0.33
N ASN A 198 4.02 0.45 1.32
CA ASN A 198 4.70 1.32 2.28
C ASN A 198 5.70 2.27 1.59
N ARG A 199 6.38 1.81 0.51
CA ARG A 199 7.22 2.70 -0.32
C ARG A 199 6.40 3.80 -1.02
N LEU A 200 5.20 3.50 -1.49
CA LEU A 200 4.30 4.49 -2.09
C LEU A 200 3.76 5.47 -1.04
N LEU A 201 3.40 4.97 0.14
CA LEU A 201 2.94 5.79 1.26
C LEU A 201 4.00 6.81 1.71
N ARG A 202 5.31 6.51 1.51
CA ARG A 202 6.40 7.45 1.82
C ARG A 202 6.42 8.70 0.95
N GLN A 203 5.65 8.76 -0.13
CA GLN A 203 5.43 10.00 -0.87
C GLN A 203 4.57 10.99 -0.06
N TYR A 204 3.64 10.48 0.75
CA TYR A 204 2.75 11.27 1.61
C TYR A 204 3.25 11.40 3.04
N PHE A 205 3.96 10.39 3.51
CA PHE A 205 4.48 10.24 4.87
C PHE A 205 6.00 10.04 4.83
N PRO A 206 6.81 11.09 4.60
CA PRO A 206 8.25 10.98 4.56
C PRO A 206 8.82 10.36 5.85
N LYS A 207 9.96 9.67 5.74
CA LYS A 207 10.64 9.11 6.91
C LYS A 207 11.07 10.25 7.86
N GLY A 208 10.91 10.02 9.17
CA GLY A 208 11.29 10.99 10.19
C GLY A 208 10.26 12.09 10.44
N THR A 209 9.11 12.09 9.75
CA THR A 209 8.01 13.03 10.05
C THR A 209 7.10 12.49 11.14
N ASP A 210 6.44 13.39 11.85
CA ASP A 210 5.44 13.05 12.87
C ASP A 210 4.12 12.67 12.17
N LEU A 211 3.71 11.41 12.31
CA LEU A 211 2.50 10.89 11.70
C LEU A 211 1.25 11.15 12.54
N SER A 212 1.41 11.54 13.80
CA SER A 212 0.29 11.81 14.72
C SER A 212 -0.56 12.99 14.31
N VAL A 213 0.01 13.93 13.54
CA VAL A 213 -0.66 15.13 13.03
C VAL A 213 -1.76 14.81 12.01
N HIS A 214 -1.74 13.63 11.41
CA HIS A 214 -2.72 13.24 10.40
C HIS A 214 -3.99 12.69 11.05
N SER A 215 -5.14 13.21 10.62
CA SER A 215 -6.45 12.69 11.02
C SER A 215 -6.76 11.37 10.29
N GLN A 216 -7.68 10.55 10.83
CA GLN A 216 -8.16 9.35 10.13
C GLN A 216 -8.80 9.70 8.77
N ALA A 217 -9.48 10.85 8.66
CA ALA A 217 -10.02 11.33 7.39
C ALA A 217 -8.92 11.56 6.35
N ARG A 218 -7.79 12.15 6.75
CA ARG A 218 -6.62 12.32 5.86
C ARG A 218 -6.03 10.97 5.45
N LEU A 219 -5.94 10.00 6.35
CA LEU A 219 -5.47 8.65 6.02
C LEU A 219 -6.41 7.96 5.01
N ASN A 220 -7.71 8.08 5.20
CA ASN A 220 -8.70 7.53 4.28
C ASN A 220 -8.61 8.18 2.89
N TYR A 221 -8.37 9.49 2.82
CA TYR A 221 -8.16 10.19 1.57
C TYR A 221 -6.92 9.65 0.83
N ILE A 222 -5.79 9.49 1.53
CA ILE A 222 -4.54 8.98 0.94
C ILE A 222 -4.71 7.51 0.51
N ALA A 223 -5.40 6.69 1.29
CA ALA A 223 -5.72 5.32 0.91
C ALA A 223 -6.54 5.28 -0.39
N ARG A 224 -7.55 6.15 -0.54
CA ARG A 224 -8.35 6.30 -1.76
C ARG A 224 -7.48 6.70 -2.95
N GLU A 225 -6.64 7.71 -2.80
CA GLU A 225 -5.68 8.13 -3.83
C GLU A 225 -4.83 6.96 -4.34
N LEU A 226 -4.30 6.12 -3.42
CA LEU A 226 -3.51 4.94 -3.78
C LEU A 226 -4.35 3.83 -4.42
N ASN A 227 -5.59 3.67 -3.99
CA ASN A 227 -6.53 2.66 -4.51
C ASN A 227 -7.05 3.02 -5.91
N GLU A 228 -7.05 4.28 -6.27
CA GLU A 228 -7.42 4.75 -7.61
C GLU A 228 -6.26 4.72 -8.61
N ARG A 229 -5.00 4.55 -8.15
CA ARG A 229 -3.84 4.50 -9.06
C ARG A 229 -3.75 3.16 -9.79
N PRO A 230 -3.65 3.15 -11.12
CA PRO A 230 -3.43 1.94 -11.90
C PRO A 230 -2.17 1.19 -11.47
N ARG A 231 -2.22 -0.13 -11.56
CA ARG A 231 -1.08 -0.99 -11.26
C ARG A 231 -0.72 -1.84 -12.46
N MET A 232 0.53 -1.80 -12.90
CA MET A 232 1.03 -2.65 -13.98
C MET A 232 0.76 -4.14 -13.68
N THR A 233 0.98 -4.56 -12.44
CA THR A 233 0.72 -5.94 -11.98
C THR A 233 -0.76 -6.35 -12.01
N LEU A 234 -1.68 -5.42 -12.22
CA LEU A 234 -3.12 -5.63 -12.38
C LEU A 234 -3.58 -5.30 -13.81
N GLY A 235 -2.69 -5.33 -14.81
CA GLY A 235 -3.02 -4.93 -16.16
C GLY A 235 -3.49 -3.48 -16.27
N TYR A 236 -2.93 -2.61 -15.45
CA TYR A 236 -3.30 -1.19 -15.30
C TYR A 236 -4.74 -0.94 -14.82
N GLN A 237 -5.39 -1.95 -14.23
CA GLN A 237 -6.55 -1.71 -13.38
C GLN A 237 -6.11 -1.05 -12.07
N SER A 238 -7.02 -0.29 -11.46
CA SER A 238 -6.79 0.23 -10.12
C SER A 238 -7.09 -0.83 -9.04
N PRO A 239 -6.46 -0.75 -7.86
CA PRO A 239 -6.84 -1.57 -6.72
C PRO A 239 -8.34 -1.49 -6.37
N ALA A 240 -8.96 -0.31 -6.50
CA ALA A 240 -10.38 -0.11 -6.23
C ALA A 240 -11.25 -0.88 -7.22
N GLU A 241 -10.99 -0.78 -8.54
CA GLU A 241 -11.70 -1.55 -9.56
C GLU A 241 -11.61 -3.06 -9.29
N ARG A 242 -10.39 -3.55 -8.99
CA ARG A 242 -10.15 -4.97 -8.73
C ARG A 242 -10.84 -5.45 -7.45
N PHE A 243 -10.81 -4.65 -6.38
CA PHE A 243 -11.46 -4.98 -5.12
C PHE A 243 -12.99 -4.95 -5.24
N GLN A 244 -13.55 -3.98 -5.96
CA GLN A 244 -14.99 -3.94 -6.24
C GLN A 244 -15.46 -5.18 -7.00
N ALA A 245 -14.69 -5.66 -7.97
CA ALA A 245 -15.01 -6.91 -8.67
C ALA A 245 -15.07 -8.11 -7.71
N CYS A 246 -14.18 -8.15 -6.69
CA CYS A 246 -14.24 -9.18 -5.65
C CYS A 246 -15.49 -9.05 -4.77
N VAL A 247 -15.89 -7.83 -4.40
CA VAL A 247 -17.14 -7.58 -3.64
C VAL A 247 -18.36 -8.06 -4.41
N ALA A 248 -18.42 -7.73 -5.70
CA ALA A 248 -19.54 -8.12 -6.55
C ALA A 248 -19.65 -9.64 -6.77
N SER A 249 -18.55 -10.39 -6.63
CA SER A 249 -18.54 -11.85 -6.77
C SER A 249 -18.88 -12.60 -5.48
N THR A 250 -18.98 -11.91 -4.34
CA THR A 250 -19.30 -12.51 -3.02
C THR A 250 -20.73 -12.24 -2.56
N GLY A 251 -21.50 -11.44 -3.26
CA GLY A 251 -22.92 -11.18 -3.06
C GLY A 251 -23.76 -11.85 -4.12
#